data_be62da40a39ec8a1f9e72c166bc42519
#
_entry.id   be62da40a39ec8a1f9e72c166bc42519
#
_cell.length_a   1.000
_cell.length_b   1.000
_cell.length_c   1.000
_cell.angle_alpha   90.00
_cell.angle_beta   90.00
_cell.angle_gamma   90.00
#
_symmetry.space_group_name_H-M   'P 1'
#
loop_
_entity.id
_entity.type
_entity.pdbx_description
1 polymer ?
#
loop_
_entity_poly.entity_id
_entity_poly.type
_entity_poly.pdbx_seq_one_letter_code
_entity_poly.pdbx_strand_id
1 'polypeptide(L)'
;PANFVLGFGKIDGRRVVVGGEDFTLKGGSPTEAGLRKSVYAEDLAVKYRLPLVRLHEGAGGSVGKSKHASLPSAVFNAPRFRSVAQAMATAPVASAALGAVAGLPAARLVSSHFSVMSNSTAQIMIAGPAVVERAMGEKLTKDELGGAGVHTKNGTVDNAAVDEPEAMEQIRAFLCYLPSNVYELAPVSLCNDPVDRREERLLEIIPKERRRAYDMRRIIKSVMDEGPVFEMGRGYGKSQIMCLARMNGQPVGVWGNDPKVLAGAMTADGANKARRFMELCEVFHLPIICFVDEPGFMIGSQSEREATIRHGANAALTSALLNVPWASVMVRKSFGVAQVAHYGPDAYVLAWP
;
A
#
# COMPACT_ATOMS: atom_id res chain seq x y z
N PRO A 1 30.56 -14.51 0.57
CA PRO A 1 29.97 -13.26 1.05
C PRO A 1 28.45 -13.29 0.91
N ALA A 2 27.74 -12.63 1.82
CA ALA A 2 26.29 -12.45 1.68
C ALA A 2 26.04 -11.29 0.73
N ASN A 3 25.12 -11.49 -0.20
CA ASN A 3 24.68 -10.45 -1.13
C ASN A 3 23.41 -9.74 -0.60
N PHE A 4 23.38 -9.46 0.68
CA PHE A 4 22.34 -8.71 1.36
C PHE A 4 22.98 -7.79 2.41
N VAL A 5 22.70 -6.50 2.32
CA VAL A 5 23.14 -5.49 3.28
C VAL A 5 22.06 -5.32 4.33
N LEU A 6 22.45 -5.22 5.59
CA LEU A 6 21.53 -5.10 6.72
C LEU A 6 22.13 -4.18 7.77
N GLY A 7 21.33 -3.32 8.35
CA GLY A 7 21.72 -2.43 9.43
C GLY A 7 20.56 -1.78 10.14
N PHE A 8 20.90 -1.01 11.17
CA PHE A 8 20.00 -0.05 11.79
C PHE A 8 20.24 1.33 11.20
N GLY A 9 19.18 2.06 10.97
CA GLY A 9 19.21 3.44 10.51
C GLY A 9 18.29 4.32 11.35
N LYS A 10 18.18 5.59 10.95
CA LYS A 10 17.20 6.54 11.48
C LYS A 10 16.48 7.26 10.37
N ILE A 11 15.17 7.37 10.50
CA ILE A 11 14.30 8.19 9.65
C ILE A 11 13.59 9.18 10.58
N ASP A 12 13.82 10.48 10.39
CA ASP A 12 13.30 11.55 11.26
C ASP A 12 13.56 11.30 12.75
N GLY A 13 14.79 10.87 13.07
CA GLY A 13 15.20 10.54 14.45
C GLY A 13 14.74 9.16 14.95
N ARG A 14 13.75 8.54 14.32
CA ARG A 14 13.21 7.23 14.68
C ARG A 14 14.09 6.10 14.15
N ARG A 15 14.42 5.14 15.01
CA ARG A 15 15.20 3.96 14.61
C ARG A 15 14.38 3.06 13.69
N VAL A 16 15.05 2.51 12.69
CA VAL A 16 14.48 1.54 11.73
C VAL A 16 15.48 0.43 11.46
N VAL A 17 15.00 -0.73 11.07
CA VAL A 17 15.81 -1.79 10.45
C VAL A 17 15.78 -1.55 8.95
N VAL A 18 16.95 -1.56 8.30
CA VAL A 18 17.06 -1.40 6.85
C VAL A 18 17.78 -2.60 6.26
N GLY A 19 17.26 -3.18 5.20
CA GLY A 19 17.91 -4.27 4.49
C GLY A 19 17.61 -4.23 2.98
N GLY A 20 18.57 -4.67 2.19
CA GLY A 20 18.43 -4.73 0.74
C GLY A 20 19.43 -5.67 0.07
N GLU A 21 19.11 -6.11 -1.14
CA GLU A 21 19.99 -6.92 -1.95
C GLU A 21 21.19 -6.09 -2.45
N ASP A 22 22.37 -6.71 -2.48
CA ASP A 22 23.55 -6.18 -3.16
C ASP A 22 23.57 -6.75 -4.59
N PHE A 23 23.13 -5.95 -5.55
CA PHE A 23 23.05 -6.34 -6.95
C PHE A 23 24.43 -6.61 -7.57
N THR A 24 25.50 -6.01 -7.05
CA THR A 24 26.87 -6.21 -7.55
C THR A 24 27.35 -7.65 -7.32
N LEU A 25 26.74 -8.38 -6.38
CA LEU A 25 27.04 -9.76 -6.08
C LEU A 25 25.97 -10.69 -6.65
N LYS A 26 26.28 -11.35 -7.77
CA LYS A 26 25.40 -12.31 -8.48
C LYS A 26 24.05 -11.71 -8.91
N GLY A 27 24.02 -10.42 -9.25
CA GLY A 27 22.79 -9.74 -9.63
C GLY A 27 21.71 -9.77 -8.55
N GLY A 28 22.10 -9.70 -7.26
CA GLY A 28 21.17 -9.78 -6.13
C GLY A 28 20.43 -11.12 -5.98
N SER A 29 20.76 -12.15 -6.79
CA SER A 29 20.11 -13.47 -6.69
C SER A 29 20.27 -14.06 -5.29
N PRO A 30 19.21 -14.65 -4.71
CA PRO A 30 19.26 -15.17 -3.35
C PRO A 30 20.37 -16.21 -3.14
N THR A 31 21.35 -15.87 -2.31
CA THR A 31 22.34 -16.83 -1.80
C THR A 31 21.91 -17.31 -0.42
N GLU A 32 22.40 -18.45 0.03
CA GLU A 32 22.09 -18.97 1.36
C GLU A 32 22.40 -17.96 2.47
N ALA A 33 23.57 -17.32 2.40
CA ALA A 33 23.97 -16.31 3.37
C ALA A 33 23.14 -15.02 3.25
N GLY A 34 22.81 -14.57 2.04
CA GLY A 34 21.91 -13.44 1.79
C GLY A 34 20.51 -13.70 2.32
N LEU A 35 19.97 -14.89 2.09
CA LEU A 35 18.68 -15.30 2.63
C LEU A 35 18.63 -15.30 4.15
N ARG A 36 19.65 -15.85 4.81
CA ARG A 36 19.73 -15.81 6.28
C ARG A 36 19.73 -14.38 6.79
N LYS A 37 20.46 -13.46 6.14
CA LYS A 37 20.43 -12.04 6.51
C LYS A 37 19.07 -11.37 6.27
N SER A 38 18.40 -11.68 5.17
CA SER A 38 17.10 -11.09 4.89
C SER A 38 16.02 -11.54 5.89
N VAL A 39 16.04 -12.82 6.32
CA VAL A 39 15.19 -13.31 7.43
C VAL A 39 15.58 -12.65 8.74
N TYR A 40 16.88 -12.51 9.00
CA TYR A 40 17.36 -11.85 10.22
C TYR A 40 16.96 -10.38 10.31
N ALA A 41 16.80 -9.67 9.18
CA ALA A 41 16.26 -8.32 9.16
C ALA A 41 14.82 -8.29 9.71
N GLU A 42 14.00 -9.26 9.33
CA GLU A 42 12.62 -9.42 9.82
C GLU A 42 12.61 -9.77 11.32
N ASP A 43 13.48 -10.71 11.75
CA ASP A 43 13.63 -11.07 13.15
C ASP A 43 14.07 -9.88 14.02
N LEU A 44 14.97 -9.02 13.51
CA LEU A 44 15.39 -7.80 14.20
C LEU A 44 14.23 -6.79 14.33
N ALA A 45 13.44 -6.60 13.29
CA ALA A 45 12.27 -5.74 13.33
C ALA A 45 11.28 -6.20 14.41
N VAL A 46 10.98 -7.50 14.46
CA VAL A 46 10.12 -8.10 15.48
C VAL A 46 10.74 -7.97 16.88
N LYS A 47 12.00 -8.37 17.04
CA LYS A 47 12.69 -8.38 18.34
C LYS A 47 12.79 -7.01 18.99
N TYR A 48 13.12 -6.01 18.18
CA TYR A 48 13.30 -4.63 18.67
C TYR A 48 12.08 -3.74 18.46
N ARG A 49 11.00 -4.28 17.88
CA ARG A 49 9.74 -3.55 17.61
C ARG A 49 10.00 -2.28 16.80
N LEU A 50 10.75 -2.42 15.71
CA LEU A 50 11.17 -1.31 14.85
C LEU A 50 10.58 -1.44 13.45
N PRO A 51 10.26 -0.33 12.78
CA PRO A 51 9.89 -0.36 11.37
C PRO A 51 10.98 -1.04 10.52
N LEU A 52 10.56 -1.77 9.50
CA LEU A 52 11.42 -2.43 8.54
C LEU A 52 11.32 -1.73 7.19
N VAL A 53 12.45 -1.26 6.68
CA VAL A 53 12.58 -0.71 5.33
C VAL A 53 13.35 -1.72 4.47
N ARG A 54 12.75 -2.12 3.36
CA ARG A 54 13.36 -3.03 2.39
C ARG A 54 13.65 -2.31 1.09
N LEU A 55 14.89 -2.37 0.64
CA LEU A 55 15.37 -1.79 -0.61
C LEU A 55 15.72 -2.93 -1.56
N HIS A 56 14.90 -3.10 -2.61
CA HIS A 56 14.98 -4.27 -3.46
C HIS A 56 15.62 -3.94 -4.82
N GLU A 57 16.66 -4.66 -5.13
CA GLU A 57 17.26 -4.81 -6.45
C GLU A 57 17.87 -6.19 -6.56
N GLY A 58 17.14 -7.17 -7.08
CA GLY A 58 17.63 -8.53 -7.08
C GLY A 58 16.91 -9.46 -8.03
N ALA A 59 17.70 -10.21 -8.78
CA ALA A 59 17.21 -11.28 -9.64
C ALA A 59 16.57 -12.41 -8.82
N GLY A 60 15.71 -13.17 -9.45
CA GLY A 60 15.17 -14.42 -8.92
C GLY A 60 16.23 -15.50 -8.77
N GLY A 61 15.80 -16.72 -8.44
CA GLY A 61 16.68 -17.87 -8.31
C GLY A 61 17.47 -18.15 -9.60
N SER A 62 18.75 -18.41 -9.47
CA SER A 62 19.60 -18.81 -10.60
C SER A 62 19.28 -20.24 -11.03
N VAL A 63 19.03 -20.45 -12.33
CA VAL A 63 18.80 -21.76 -12.95
C VAL A 63 20.12 -22.48 -13.29
N GLY A 64 21.27 -21.92 -12.93
CA GLY A 64 22.59 -22.49 -13.18
C GLY A 64 22.81 -23.79 -12.41
N LYS A 65 23.45 -24.78 -13.07
CA LYS A 65 23.88 -26.03 -12.42
C LYS A 65 24.83 -25.69 -11.26
N SER A 66 24.33 -25.69 -10.04
CA SER A 66 25.21 -25.70 -8.86
C SER A 66 25.92 -27.06 -8.79
N LYS A 67 27.25 -27.05 -8.86
CA LYS A 67 28.06 -28.25 -8.63
C LYS A 67 27.93 -28.82 -7.20
N HIS A 68 27.23 -28.11 -6.33
CA HIS A 68 26.96 -28.43 -4.92
C HIS A 68 25.47 -28.33 -4.56
N ALA A 69 24.62 -28.79 -5.43
CA ALA A 69 23.18 -28.90 -5.10
C ALA A 69 22.98 -30.08 -4.13
N SER A 70 23.29 -29.89 -2.88
CA SER A 70 23.25 -30.95 -1.88
C SER A 70 21.95 -31.06 -1.08
N LEU A 71 20.92 -30.29 -1.34
CA LEU A 71 19.59 -30.47 -0.68
C LEU A 71 18.45 -29.82 -1.46
N PRO A 72 17.25 -30.40 -1.46
CA PRO A 72 16.07 -29.80 -2.07
C PRO A 72 15.76 -28.44 -1.44
N SER A 73 15.76 -27.39 -2.23
CA SER A 73 15.51 -26.01 -1.77
C SER A 73 14.19 -25.81 -1.03
N ALA A 74 13.24 -26.71 -1.22
CA ALA A 74 11.94 -26.68 -0.56
C ALA A 74 12.00 -26.76 0.97
N VAL A 75 12.97 -27.50 1.53
CA VAL A 75 13.08 -27.66 2.99
C VAL A 75 13.52 -26.37 3.67
N PHE A 76 14.27 -25.51 3.00
CA PHE A 76 14.74 -24.24 3.55
C PHE A 76 13.78 -23.07 3.34
N ASN A 77 12.70 -23.25 2.58
CA ASN A 77 11.82 -22.16 2.19
C ASN A 77 10.60 -21.98 3.11
N ALA A 78 10.19 -23.03 3.82
CA ALA A 78 8.99 -23.03 4.65
C ALA A 78 8.96 -21.95 5.75
N PRO A 79 10.05 -21.63 6.48
CA PRO A 79 10.02 -20.61 7.53
C PRO A 79 10.03 -19.16 7.05
N ARG A 80 10.34 -18.88 5.79
CA ARG A 80 10.66 -17.53 5.30
C ARG A 80 9.49 -16.57 5.28
N PHE A 81 8.32 -17.03 4.90
CA PHE A 81 7.10 -16.21 4.93
C PHE A 81 6.52 -16.06 6.33
N ARG A 82 6.86 -16.94 7.27
CA ARG A 82 6.50 -16.76 8.66
C ARG A 82 7.15 -15.51 9.26
N SER A 83 8.46 -15.30 9.02
CA SER A 83 9.14 -14.09 9.51
C SER A 83 8.61 -12.82 8.87
N VAL A 84 8.27 -12.85 7.56
CA VAL A 84 7.59 -11.74 6.88
C VAL A 84 6.25 -11.43 7.57
N ALA A 85 5.41 -12.43 7.77
CA ALA A 85 4.11 -12.26 8.41
C ALA A 85 4.23 -11.72 9.85
N GLN A 86 5.19 -12.23 10.62
CA GLN A 86 5.47 -11.75 11.97
C GLN A 86 5.96 -10.29 11.98
N ALA A 87 6.83 -9.89 11.05
CA ALA A 87 7.27 -8.51 10.91
C ALA A 87 6.10 -7.57 10.58
N MET A 88 5.25 -7.96 9.61
CA MET A 88 4.06 -7.20 9.25
C MET A 88 3.04 -7.10 10.40
N ALA A 89 2.89 -8.16 11.21
CA ALA A 89 2.02 -8.13 12.38
C ALA A 89 2.61 -7.36 13.58
N THR A 90 3.86 -6.89 13.49
CA THR A 90 4.56 -6.27 14.63
C THR A 90 4.88 -4.79 14.40
N ALA A 91 5.31 -4.43 13.20
CA ALA A 91 5.80 -3.09 12.91
C ALA A 91 5.54 -2.68 11.45
N PRO A 92 5.57 -1.38 11.12
CA PRO A 92 5.46 -0.93 9.73
C PRO A 92 6.56 -1.54 8.85
N VAL A 93 6.15 -2.10 7.73
CA VAL A 93 7.05 -2.60 6.70
C VAL A 93 6.82 -1.79 5.43
N ALA A 94 7.85 -1.07 4.99
CA ALA A 94 7.84 -0.31 3.74
C ALA A 94 8.92 -0.86 2.80
N SER A 95 8.59 -1.01 1.52
CA SER A 95 9.48 -1.60 0.52
C SER A 95 9.61 -0.72 -0.71
N ALA A 96 10.82 -0.59 -1.25
CA ALA A 96 11.07 0.07 -2.52
C ALA A 96 11.71 -0.89 -3.52
N ALA A 97 11.21 -0.90 -4.76
CA ALA A 97 11.95 -1.43 -5.90
C ALA A 97 12.79 -0.31 -6.50
N LEU A 98 14.09 -0.49 -6.52
CA LEU A 98 15.06 0.51 -7.00
C LEU A 98 15.66 0.11 -8.35
N GLY A 99 15.66 -1.19 -8.67
CA GLY A 99 16.09 -1.74 -9.93
C GLY A 99 15.21 -2.92 -10.34
N ALA A 100 15.75 -3.84 -11.12
CA ALA A 100 15.04 -5.05 -11.52
C ALA A 100 14.88 -6.02 -10.33
N VAL A 101 13.64 -6.36 -10.00
CA VAL A 101 13.29 -7.24 -8.89
C VAL A 101 12.50 -8.43 -9.41
N ALA A 102 12.95 -9.66 -9.14
CA ALA A 102 12.27 -10.86 -9.60
C ALA A 102 12.22 -11.98 -8.55
N GLY A 103 11.21 -12.83 -8.63
CA GLY A 103 11.08 -14.03 -7.79
C GLY A 103 10.92 -13.70 -6.30
N LEU A 104 11.77 -14.26 -5.42
CA LEU A 104 11.64 -14.10 -3.97
C LEU A 104 11.79 -12.65 -3.49
N PRO A 105 12.75 -11.83 -3.99
CA PRO A 105 12.76 -10.39 -3.70
C PRO A 105 11.44 -9.68 -4.08
N ALA A 106 10.86 -9.98 -5.25
CA ALA A 106 9.58 -9.42 -5.68
C ALA A 106 8.43 -9.82 -4.73
N ALA A 107 8.37 -11.09 -4.33
CA ALA A 107 7.37 -11.57 -3.38
C ALA A 107 7.50 -10.86 -2.00
N ARG A 108 8.71 -10.59 -1.54
CA ARG A 108 8.95 -9.83 -0.30
C ARG A 108 8.61 -8.36 -0.42
N LEU A 109 8.89 -7.75 -1.57
CA LEU A 109 8.53 -6.37 -1.86
C LEU A 109 7.03 -6.15 -1.69
N VAL A 110 6.21 -6.97 -2.32
CA VAL A 110 4.75 -6.83 -2.26
C VAL A 110 4.15 -7.27 -0.91
N SER A 111 4.91 -8.04 -0.12
CA SER A 111 4.55 -8.40 1.26
C SER A 111 4.98 -7.29 2.22
N SER A 112 4.40 -6.12 2.08
CA SER A 112 4.64 -4.91 2.87
C SER A 112 3.36 -4.10 3.04
N HIS A 113 3.35 -3.20 4.02
CA HIS A 113 2.23 -2.29 4.24
C HIS A 113 2.18 -1.17 3.19
N PHE A 114 3.36 -0.76 2.71
CA PHE A 114 3.51 0.20 1.63
C PHE A 114 4.63 -0.25 0.71
N SER A 115 4.39 -0.14 -0.59
CA SER A 115 5.35 -0.46 -1.63
C SER A 115 5.42 0.64 -2.68
N VAL A 116 6.63 1.01 -3.06
CA VAL A 116 6.92 2.00 -4.09
C VAL A 116 7.93 1.47 -5.09
N MET A 117 7.87 1.90 -6.34
CA MET A 117 8.88 1.57 -7.33
C MET A 117 9.36 2.80 -8.08
N SER A 118 10.68 2.87 -8.34
CA SER A 118 11.29 3.89 -9.18
C SER A 118 10.86 3.69 -10.63
N ASN A 119 10.23 4.70 -11.23
CA ASN A 119 9.78 4.64 -12.62
C ASN A 119 10.94 4.63 -13.62
N SER A 120 12.09 5.18 -13.22
CA SER A 120 13.26 5.30 -14.10
C SER A 120 14.11 4.02 -14.18
N THR A 121 14.09 3.18 -13.13
CA THR A 121 15.07 2.08 -12.99
C THR A 121 14.42 0.74 -12.63
N ALA A 122 13.23 0.73 -12.03
CA ALA A 122 12.69 -0.47 -11.43
C ALA A 122 11.73 -1.25 -12.34
N GLN A 123 11.85 -2.57 -12.31
CA GLN A 123 10.83 -3.49 -12.84
C GLN A 123 10.61 -4.62 -11.85
N ILE A 124 9.37 -5.04 -11.70
CA ILE A 124 9.00 -6.15 -10.81
C ILE A 124 8.46 -7.30 -11.68
N MET A 125 9.00 -8.49 -11.50
CA MET A 125 8.68 -9.62 -12.37
C MET A 125 8.57 -10.91 -11.58
N ILE A 126 7.70 -11.80 -12.01
CA ILE A 126 7.68 -13.19 -11.54
C ILE A 126 8.93 -13.89 -12.09
N ALA A 127 9.17 -13.72 -13.40
CA ALA A 127 10.35 -14.20 -14.11
C ALA A 127 10.76 -13.16 -15.16
N GLY A 128 12.05 -13.10 -15.49
CA GLY A 128 12.57 -12.16 -16.47
C GLY A 128 12.15 -12.49 -17.93
N PRO A 129 12.27 -11.52 -18.87
CA PRO A 129 11.81 -11.66 -20.25
C PRO A 129 12.31 -12.92 -20.99
N ALA A 130 13.56 -13.30 -20.80
CA ALA A 130 14.11 -14.52 -21.45
C ALA A 130 13.40 -15.82 -21.00
N VAL A 131 12.94 -15.88 -19.76
CA VAL A 131 12.17 -17.03 -19.25
C VAL A 131 10.75 -17.01 -19.80
N VAL A 132 10.13 -15.82 -19.87
CA VAL A 132 8.78 -15.63 -20.43
C VAL A 132 8.79 -15.98 -21.93
N GLU A 133 9.76 -15.50 -22.70
CA GLU A 133 9.90 -15.81 -24.12
C GLU A 133 10.02 -17.34 -24.33
N ARG A 134 10.87 -18.00 -23.56
CA ARG A 134 11.07 -19.45 -23.68
C ARG A 134 9.83 -20.27 -23.28
N ALA A 135 9.07 -19.82 -22.29
CA ALA A 135 7.94 -20.55 -21.74
C ALA A 135 6.62 -20.26 -22.48
N MET A 136 6.41 -19.01 -22.87
CA MET A 136 5.13 -18.51 -23.40
C MET A 136 5.23 -18.04 -24.86
N GLY A 137 6.46 -17.88 -25.41
CA GLY A 137 6.68 -17.33 -26.76
C GLY A 137 6.50 -15.81 -26.84
N GLU A 138 6.32 -15.12 -25.71
CA GLU A 138 6.10 -13.68 -25.67
C GLU A 138 7.45 -12.94 -25.61
N LYS A 139 7.68 -12.04 -26.58
CA LYS A 139 8.87 -11.17 -26.60
C LYS A 139 8.50 -9.81 -26.03
N LEU A 140 8.90 -9.56 -24.80
CA LEU A 140 8.62 -8.33 -24.06
C LEU A 140 9.90 -7.74 -23.50
N THR A 141 9.96 -6.42 -23.42
CA THR A 141 10.97 -5.70 -22.64
C THR A 141 10.67 -5.86 -21.14
N LYS A 142 11.63 -5.52 -20.29
CA LYS A 142 11.41 -5.53 -18.83
C LYS A 142 10.29 -4.57 -18.41
N ASP A 143 10.22 -3.39 -19.06
CA ASP A 143 9.22 -2.37 -18.75
C ASP A 143 7.82 -2.77 -19.20
N GLU A 144 7.68 -3.39 -20.38
CA GLU A 144 6.40 -3.93 -20.85
C GLU A 144 5.91 -5.07 -19.95
N LEU A 145 6.81 -5.89 -19.41
CA LEU A 145 6.48 -7.01 -18.55
C LEU A 145 6.19 -6.59 -17.11
N GLY A 146 7.00 -5.67 -16.57
CA GLY A 146 6.99 -5.40 -15.13
C GLY A 146 7.32 -3.96 -14.72
N GLY A 147 7.16 -2.98 -15.61
CA GLY A 147 7.38 -1.57 -15.29
C GLY A 147 6.25 -0.95 -14.44
N ALA A 148 6.48 0.27 -13.99
CA ALA A 148 5.52 0.99 -13.14
C ALA A 148 4.15 1.18 -13.80
N GLY A 149 4.12 1.34 -15.13
CA GLY A 149 2.89 1.45 -15.91
C GLY A 149 1.99 0.20 -15.84
N VAL A 150 2.54 -0.95 -15.48
CA VAL A 150 1.82 -2.22 -15.24
C VAL A 150 1.43 -2.33 -13.77
N HIS A 151 2.40 -2.27 -12.87
CA HIS A 151 2.24 -2.69 -11.48
C HIS A 151 1.52 -1.69 -10.58
N THR A 152 1.54 -0.40 -10.91
CA THR A 152 0.72 0.59 -10.19
C THR A 152 -0.74 0.61 -10.63
N LYS A 153 -1.06 -0.02 -11.78
CA LYS A 153 -2.45 -0.10 -12.28
C LYS A 153 -3.17 -1.38 -11.84
N ASN A 154 -2.41 -2.43 -11.56
CA ASN A 154 -2.96 -3.74 -11.14
C ASN A 154 -2.86 -3.97 -9.63
N GLY A 155 -2.38 -2.98 -8.85
CA GLY A 155 -2.29 -3.06 -7.40
C GLY A 155 -1.13 -3.91 -6.86
N THR A 156 -0.20 -4.33 -7.70
CA THR A 156 1.01 -5.03 -7.24
C THR A 156 1.87 -4.12 -6.37
N VAL A 157 1.97 -2.84 -6.75
CA VAL A 157 2.69 -1.80 -6.01
C VAL A 157 1.75 -0.62 -5.77
N ASP A 158 1.88 0.01 -4.60
CA ASP A 158 1.02 1.13 -4.24
C ASP A 158 1.33 2.37 -5.07
N ASN A 159 2.58 2.80 -5.11
CA ASN A 159 2.97 4.04 -5.75
C ASN A 159 4.17 3.85 -6.70
N ALA A 160 4.26 4.74 -7.69
CA ALA A 160 5.49 4.98 -8.43
C ALA A 160 6.16 6.25 -7.90
N ALA A 161 7.48 6.28 -7.97
CA ALA A 161 8.31 7.46 -7.79
C ALA A 161 9.02 7.78 -9.10
N VAL A 162 9.35 9.03 -9.35
CA VAL A 162 10.10 9.43 -10.55
C VAL A 162 11.47 8.77 -10.55
N ASP A 163 12.13 8.74 -9.38
CA ASP A 163 13.46 8.19 -9.17
C ASP A 163 13.62 7.57 -7.78
N GLU A 164 14.83 7.12 -7.45
CA GLU A 164 15.14 6.51 -6.16
C GLU A 164 15.02 7.50 -4.99
N PRO A 165 15.53 8.76 -5.08
CA PRO A 165 15.32 9.75 -4.03
C PRO A 165 13.84 9.97 -3.67
N GLU A 166 12.97 10.12 -4.66
CA GLU A 166 11.53 10.26 -4.41
C GLU A 166 10.93 9.00 -3.80
N ALA A 167 11.40 7.80 -4.17
CA ALA A 167 10.96 6.56 -3.53
C ALA A 167 11.31 6.56 -2.03
N MET A 168 12.48 7.06 -1.64
CA MET A 168 12.86 7.20 -0.23
C MET A 168 12.01 8.22 0.49
N GLU A 169 11.71 9.36 -0.14
CA GLU A 169 10.82 10.38 0.44
C GLU A 169 9.39 9.84 0.62
N GLN A 170 8.89 9.02 -0.29
CA GLN A 170 7.59 8.38 -0.11
C GLN A 170 7.58 7.36 1.04
N ILE A 171 8.65 6.58 1.24
CA ILE A 171 8.79 5.72 2.42
C ILE A 171 8.82 6.55 3.71
N ARG A 172 9.57 7.64 3.74
CA ARG A 172 9.63 8.57 4.86
C ARG A 172 8.26 9.16 5.17
N ALA A 173 7.57 9.66 4.14
CA ALA A 173 6.22 10.21 4.26
C ALA A 173 5.22 9.17 4.79
N PHE A 174 5.24 7.94 4.28
CA PHE A 174 4.41 6.85 4.79
C PHE A 174 4.67 6.58 6.28
N LEU A 175 5.92 6.42 6.65
CA LEU A 175 6.29 6.10 8.03
C LEU A 175 5.95 7.20 9.03
N CYS A 176 5.89 8.48 8.63
CA CYS A 176 5.59 9.58 9.54
C CYS A 176 4.17 9.54 10.12
N TYR A 177 3.24 8.84 9.47
CA TYR A 177 1.87 8.65 9.97
C TYR A 177 1.70 7.47 10.90
N LEU A 178 2.69 6.58 11.00
CA LEU A 178 2.57 5.30 11.70
C LEU A 178 3.38 5.28 12.99
N PRO A 179 2.97 4.46 13.98
CA PRO A 179 3.79 4.20 15.17
C PRO A 179 5.05 3.41 14.79
N SER A 180 5.96 3.23 15.73
CA SER A 180 7.12 2.37 15.51
C SER A 180 6.76 0.88 15.47
N ASN A 181 5.68 0.51 16.14
CA ASN A 181 5.16 -0.86 16.22
C ASN A 181 3.69 -0.86 16.66
N VAL A 182 3.04 -2.03 16.61
CA VAL A 182 1.63 -2.19 16.95
C VAL A 182 1.30 -2.03 18.46
N TYR A 183 2.29 -1.88 19.32
CA TYR A 183 2.10 -1.68 20.77
C TYR A 183 2.13 -0.21 21.17
N GLU A 184 2.27 0.69 20.20
CA GLU A 184 2.31 2.13 20.37
C GLU A 184 1.25 2.80 19.51
N LEU A 185 0.77 3.95 19.93
CA LEU A 185 -0.07 4.80 19.09
C LEU A 185 0.79 5.63 18.13
N ALA A 186 0.20 6.02 17.02
CA ALA A 186 0.86 6.87 16.05
C ALA A 186 1.20 8.25 16.65
N PRO A 187 2.37 8.82 16.30
CA PRO A 187 2.84 10.08 16.89
C PRO A 187 1.95 11.25 16.48
N VAL A 188 1.45 11.97 17.46
CA VAL A 188 0.69 13.21 17.26
C VAL A 188 1.68 14.35 16.94
N SER A 189 1.39 15.13 15.90
CA SER A 189 2.15 16.32 15.53
C SER A 189 1.52 17.56 16.15
N LEU A 190 2.32 18.59 16.35
CA LEU A 190 1.78 19.92 16.67
C LEU A 190 0.87 20.36 15.52
N CYS A 191 -0.34 20.78 15.85
CA CYS A 191 -1.31 21.33 14.93
C CYS A 191 -1.62 22.78 15.33
N ASN A 192 -1.42 23.70 14.40
CA ASN A 192 -1.79 25.10 14.55
C ASN A 192 -3.09 25.44 13.83
N ASP A 193 -3.72 24.45 13.21
CA ASP A 193 -4.96 24.59 12.48
C ASP A 193 -6.13 24.69 13.47
N PRO A 194 -6.96 25.75 13.44
CA PRO A 194 -8.05 25.91 14.38
C PRO A 194 -9.06 24.79 14.28
N VAL A 195 -9.48 24.24 15.42
CA VAL A 195 -10.48 23.15 15.49
C VAL A 195 -11.83 23.58 14.92
N ASP A 196 -12.14 24.87 14.99
CA ASP A 196 -13.37 25.47 14.47
C ASP A 196 -13.17 26.14 13.10
N ARG A 197 -12.10 25.82 12.37
CA ARG A 197 -11.83 26.31 11.02
C ARG A 197 -13.03 26.05 10.11
N ARG A 198 -13.44 27.09 9.37
CA ARG A 198 -14.53 27.05 8.39
C ARG A 198 -13.98 27.33 7.01
N GLU A 199 -14.26 26.44 6.08
CA GLU A 199 -13.84 26.55 4.69
C GLU A 199 -15.02 26.89 3.80
N GLU A 200 -15.23 28.17 3.51
CA GLU A 200 -16.37 28.65 2.69
C GLU A 200 -16.44 27.97 1.31
N ARG A 201 -15.28 27.63 0.73
CA ARG A 201 -15.23 26.90 -0.55
C ARG A 201 -15.96 25.56 -0.53
N LEU A 202 -16.15 24.95 0.65
CA LEU A 202 -16.90 23.70 0.78
C LEU A 202 -18.38 23.88 0.45
N LEU A 203 -18.94 25.07 0.61
CA LEU A 203 -20.34 25.38 0.29
C LEU A 203 -20.62 25.28 -1.21
N GLU A 204 -19.60 25.48 -2.05
CA GLU A 204 -19.75 25.53 -3.52
C GLU A 204 -19.06 24.35 -4.22
N ILE A 205 -18.30 23.52 -3.50
CA ILE A 205 -17.47 22.48 -4.10
C ILE A 205 -18.29 21.35 -4.72
N ILE A 206 -19.50 21.11 -4.21
CA ILE A 206 -20.44 20.12 -4.73
C ILE A 206 -21.39 20.83 -5.69
N PRO A 207 -21.38 20.48 -7.00
CA PRO A 207 -22.26 21.11 -7.97
C PRO A 207 -23.74 20.84 -7.66
N LYS A 208 -24.60 21.86 -7.82
CA LYS A 208 -26.07 21.72 -7.72
C LYS A 208 -26.62 20.74 -8.76
N GLU A 209 -25.98 20.67 -9.91
CA GLU A 209 -26.28 19.68 -10.94
C GLU A 209 -25.79 18.29 -10.52
N ARG A 210 -26.72 17.38 -10.26
CA ARG A 210 -26.43 16.04 -9.70
C ARG A 210 -25.53 15.17 -10.59
N ARG A 211 -25.50 15.39 -11.90
CA ARG A 211 -24.69 14.62 -12.86
C ARG A 211 -23.26 15.14 -12.98
N ARG A 212 -22.99 16.35 -12.51
CA ARG A 212 -21.66 16.95 -12.58
C ARG A 212 -20.75 16.37 -11.51
N ALA A 213 -19.59 15.87 -11.93
CA ALA A 213 -18.56 15.40 -11.01
C ALA A 213 -17.80 16.56 -10.35
N TYR A 214 -17.26 16.31 -9.17
CA TYR A 214 -16.41 17.24 -8.43
C TYR A 214 -15.14 16.51 -7.98
N ASP A 215 -14.21 17.23 -7.35
CA ASP A 215 -12.95 16.70 -6.89
C ASP A 215 -12.99 16.38 -5.40
N MET A 216 -13.16 15.11 -5.06
CA MET A 216 -13.18 14.64 -3.67
C MET A 216 -11.85 14.94 -2.94
N ARG A 217 -10.71 14.93 -3.66
CA ARG A 217 -9.41 15.25 -3.06
C ARG A 217 -9.34 16.70 -2.54
N ARG A 218 -10.10 17.61 -3.17
CA ARG A 218 -10.22 18.99 -2.66
C ARG A 218 -11.01 19.03 -1.35
N ILE A 219 -12.06 18.23 -1.21
CA ILE A 219 -12.81 18.11 0.05
C ILE A 219 -11.88 17.55 1.14
N ILE A 220 -11.22 16.44 0.87
CA ILE A 220 -10.26 15.83 1.80
C ILE A 220 -9.23 16.87 2.28
N LYS A 221 -8.57 17.57 1.36
CA LYS A 221 -7.58 18.60 1.70
C LYS A 221 -8.15 19.78 2.48
N SER A 222 -9.44 20.11 2.31
CA SER A 222 -10.07 21.21 3.01
C SER A 222 -10.49 20.85 4.43
N VAL A 223 -10.75 19.57 4.69
CA VAL A 223 -11.20 19.08 6.01
C VAL A 223 -10.06 18.61 6.88
N MET A 224 -9.05 17.96 6.28
CA MET A 224 -7.86 17.53 7.01
C MET A 224 -7.00 18.73 7.42
N ASP A 225 -6.11 18.53 8.39
CA ASP A 225 -5.14 19.56 8.81
C ASP A 225 -4.37 20.11 7.61
N GLU A 226 -3.96 21.37 7.71
CA GLU A 226 -3.04 21.95 6.74
C GLU A 226 -1.73 21.17 6.72
N GLY A 227 -1.39 20.63 5.56
CA GLY A 227 -0.18 19.83 5.40
C GLY A 227 -0.30 18.74 4.32
N PRO A 228 0.68 17.86 4.27
CA PRO A 228 0.69 16.79 3.27
C PRO A 228 -0.41 15.76 3.53
N VAL A 229 -1.07 15.34 2.45
CA VAL A 229 -1.96 14.20 2.41
C VAL A 229 -1.26 13.13 1.57
N PHE A 230 -0.99 11.98 2.16
CA PHE A 230 -0.28 10.88 1.51
C PHE A 230 -1.26 9.90 0.86
N GLU A 231 -1.45 10.02 -0.45
CA GLU A 231 -2.34 9.13 -1.21
C GLU A 231 -1.63 7.82 -1.58
N MET A 232 -2.27 6.67 -1.30
CA MET A 232 -1.78 5.34 -1.60
C MET A 232 -2.57 4.70 -2.75
N GLY A 233 -1.88 4.04 -3.67
CA GLY A 233 -2.51 3.27 -4.74
C GLY A 233 -3.35 4.11 -5.70
N ARG A 234 -2.92 5.32 -6.04
CA ARG A 234 -3.65 6.24 -6.92
C ARG A 234 -3.96 5.65 -8.30
N GLY A 235 -3.11 4.75 -8.79
CA GLY A 235 -3.25 4.08 -10.07
C GLY A 235 -4.22 2.90 -10.11
N TYR A 236 -4.49 2.30 -8.95
CA TYR A 236 -5.28 1.10 -8.76
C TYR A 236 -6.62 1.40 -8.09
N GLY A 237 -7.70 0.73 -8.49
CA GLY A 237 -9.02 0.94 -7.92
C GLY A 237 -9.39 2.42 -7.85
N LYS A 238 -9.22 3.16 -8.95
CA LYS A 238 -9.18 4.63 -9.01
C LYS A 238 -10.45 5.33 -8.53
N SER A 239 -11.59 4.64 -8.52
CA SER A 239 -12.84 5.16 -7.99
C SER A 239 -12.84 5.30 -6.46
N GLN A 240 -11.85 4.72 -5.78
CA GLN A 240 -11.64 4.78 -4.35
C GLN A 240 -10.32 5.49 -4.03
N ILE A 241 -10.39 6.53 -3.22
CA ILE A 241 -9.23 7.33 -2.78
C ILE A 241 -8.86 6.88 -1.37
N MET A 242 -7.61 6.46 -1.17
CA MET A 242 -7.06 6.08 0.14
C MET A 242 -5.89 6.97 0.48
N CYS A 243 -5.96 7.66 1.60
CA CYS A 243 -4.92 8.59 2.05
C CYS A 243 -4.60 8.39 3.52
N LEU A 244 -3.35 8.68 3.89
CA LEU A 244 -2.99 9.00 5.27
C LEU A 244 -2.94 10.52 5.39
N ALA A 245 -3.54 11.05 6.45
CA ALA A 245 -3.60 12.48 6.72
C ALA A 245 -3.54 12.73 8.23
N ARG A 246 -3.73 13.97 8.65
CA ARG A 246 -3.85 14.31 10.06
C ARG A 246 -5.14 15.09 10.33
N MET A 247 -5.67 14.90 11.51
CA MET A 247 -6.76 15.69 12.05
C MET A 247 -6.43 16.09 13.50
N ASN A 248 -6.30 17.38 13.74
CA ASN A 248 -5.80 17.94 14.99
C ASN A 248 -4.46 17.30 15.45
N GLY A 249 -3.53 17.17 14.50
CA GLY A 249 -2.23 16.52 14.68
C GLY A 249 -2.25 14.99 14.72
N GLN A 250 -3.40 14.37 14.96
CA GLN A 250 -3.55 12.92 15.04
C GLN A 250 -3.54 12.29 13.64
N PRO A 251 -2.68 11.29 13.37
CA PRO A 251 -2.73 10.53 12.13
C PRO A 251 -4.04 9.76 11.98
N VAL A 252 -4.61 9.83 10.78
CA VAL A 252 -5.86 9.17 10.42
C VAL A 252 -5.76 8.55 9.03
N GLY A 253 -6.47 7.45 8.82
CA GLY A 253 -6.77 6.94 7.50
C GLY A 253 -7.96 7.70 6.90
N VAL A 254 -7.87 8.07 5.64
CA VAL A 254 -8.95 8.76 4.93
C VAL A 254 -9.37 7.95 3.72
N TRP A 255 -10.66 7.68 3.62
CA TRP A 255 -11.27 7.01 2.47
C TRP A 255 -12.29 7.93 1.80
N GLY A 256 -12.21 8.11 0.48
CA GLY A 256 -13.20 8.86 -0.29
C GLY A 256 -13.53 8.19 -1.61
N ASN A 257 -14.75 8.37 -2.10
CA ASN A 257 -15.09 8.00 -3.47
C ASN A 257 -14.63 9.10 -4.44
N ASP A 258 -14.13 8.74 -5.62
CA ASP A 258 -13.81 9.70 -6.69
C ASP A 258 -14.91 9.75 -7.73
N PRO A 259 -15.83 10.74 -7.68
CA PRO A 259 -16.93 10.82 -8.62
C PRO A 259 -16.50 11.12 -10.07
N LYS A 260 -15.22 11.49 -10.29
CA LYS A 260 -14.64 11.64 -11.63
C LYS A 260 -14.31 10.32 -12.30
N VAL A 261 -14.25 9.23 -11.52
CA VAL A 261 -13.93 7.88 -12.02
C VAL A 261 -15.12 6.97 -11.75
N LEU A 262 -15.77 6.50 -12.81
CA LEU A 262 -16.94 5.60 -12.73
C LEU A 262 -18.02 6.11 -11.75
N ALA A 263 -18.19 7.45 -11.65
CA ALA A 263 -19.09 8.12 -10.72
C ALA A 263 -18.86 7.77 -9.22
N GLY A 264 -17.70 7.23 -8.87
CA GLY A 264 -17.35 6.76 -7.52
C GLY A 264 -17.69 5.31 -7.23
N ALA A 265 -18.24 4.56 -8.20
CA ALA A 265 -18.70 3.18 -7.99
C ALA A 265 -17.58 2.24 -7.52
N MET A 266 -17.93 1.33 -6.63
CA MET A 266 -17.00 0.33 -6.12
C MET A 266 -16.80 -0.80 -7.15
N THR A 267 -15.58 -0.92 -7.65
CA THR A 267 -15.12 -2.03 -8.50
C THR A 267 -14.49 -3.15 -7.64
N ALA A 268 -14.20 -4.30 -8.24
CA ALA A 268 -13.41 -5.37 -7.58
C ALA A 268 -12.06 -4.83 -7.07
N ASP A 269 -11.36 -4.07 -7.90
CA ASP A 269 -10.09 -3.42 -7.54
C ASP A 269 -10.25 -2.40 -6.42
N GLY A 270 -11.31 -1.57 -6.49
CA GLY A 270 -11.64 -0.60 -5.46
C GLY A 270 -11.92 -1.26 -4.10
N ALA A 271 -12.66 -2.36 -4.10
CA ALA A 271 -12.95 -3.13 -2.90
C ALA A 271 -11.70 -3.78 -2.29
N ASN A 272 -10.83 -4.36 -3.13
CA ASN A 272 -9.55 -4.93 -2.67
C ASN A 272 -8.61 -3.87 -2.10
N LYS A 273 -8.53 -2.70 -2.74
CA LYS A 273 -7.77 -1.56 -2.24
C LYS A 273 -8.29 -1.07 -0.89
N ALA A 274 -9.62 -0.93 -0.77
CA ALA A 274 -10.27 -0.51 0.46
C ALA A 274 -9.98 -1.49 1.61
N ARG A 275 -10.14 -2.79 1.36
CA ARG A 275 -9.85 -3.82 2.34
C ARG A 275 -8.41 -3.73 2.86
N ARG A 276 -7.42 -3.68 1.96
CA ARG A 276 -6.01 -3.58 2.34
C ARG A 276 -5.70 -2.31 3.15
N PHE A 277 -6.36 -1.20 2.81
CA PHE A 277 -6.20 0.06 3.54
C PHE A 277 -6.84 0.00 4.93
N MET A 278 -8.02 -0.59 5.07
CA MET A 278 -8.68 -0.82 6.36
C MET A 278 -7.84 -1.72 7.27
N GLU A 279 -7.29 -2.82 6.72
CA GLU A 279 -6.37 -3.71 7.43
C GLU A 279 -5.12 -2.96 7.93
N LEU A 280 -4.56 -2.05 7.14
CA LEU A 280 -3.45 -1.18 7.56
C LEU A 280 -3.86 -0.28 8.75
N CYS A 281 -5.02 0.36 8.66
CA CYS A 281 -5.51 1.24 9.73
C CYS A 281 -5.75 0.46 11.03
N GLU A 282 -6.35 -0.72 10.95
CA GLU A 282 -6.59 -1.59 12.11
C GLU A 282 -5.28 -2.00 12.79
N VAL A 283 -4.31 -2.49 12.00
CA VAL A 283 -3.02 -2.96 12.53
C VAL A 283 -2.27 -1.86 13.28
N PHE A 284 -2.37 -0.60 12.83
CA PHE A 284 -1.65 0.53 13.43
C PHE A 284 -2.54 1.49 14.23
N HIS A 285 -3.76 1.08 14.55
CA HIS A 285 -4.70 1.83 15.39
C HIS A 285 -5.01 3.24 14.86
N LEU A 286 -5.07 3.39 13.53
CA LEU A 286 -5.42 4.66 12.90
C LEU A 286 -6.94 4.81 12.81
N PRO A 287 -7.55 5.86 13.38
CA PRO A 287 -8.94 6.19 13.12
C PRO A 287 -9.20 6.37 11.62
N ILE A 288 -10.39 6.02 11.16
CA ILE A 288 -10.76 6.15 9.75
C ILE A 288 -11.82 7.25 9.58
N ILE A 289 -11.58 8.14 8.61
CA ILE A 289 -12.53 9.16 8.18
C ILE A 289 -12.94 8.85 6.74
N CYS A 290 -14.25 8.66 6.53
CA CYS A 290 -14.79 8.28 5.24
C CYS A 290 -15.65 9.40 4.64
N PHE A 291 -15.34 9.83 3.41
CA PHE A 291 -16.15 10.77 2.62
C PHE A 291 -16.93 10.00 1.57
N VAL A 292 -18.22 9.77 1.84
CA VAL A 292 -19.04 8.83 1.08
C VAL A 292 -19.76 9.53 -0.08
N ASP A 293 -19.48 9.11 -1.30
CA ASP A 293 -20.25 9.41 -2.52
C ASP A 293 -20.36 8.11 -3.35
N GLU A 294 -20.95 7.06 -2.74
CA GLU A 294 -21.02 5.70 -3.27
C GLU A 294 -22.33 5.44 -4.02
N PRO A 295 -22.31 5.30 -5.35
CA PRO A 295 -23.52 4.99 -6.12
C PRO A 295 -23.89 3.49 -6.09
N GLY A 296 -23.03 2.63 -5.54
CA GLY A 296 -23.18 1.20 -5.52
C GLY A 296 -22.01 0.47 -6.20
N PHE A 297 -22.07 -0.86 -6.23
CA PHE A 297 -21.10 -1.64 -6.98
C PHE A 297 -21.16 -1.32 -8.48
N MET A 298 -19.99 -1.35 -9.13
CA MET A 298 -19.93 -1.27 -10.59
C MET A 298 -20.69 -2.44 -11.19
N ILE A 299 -21.52 -2.15 -12.20
CA ILE A 299 -22.38 -3.12 -12.88
C ILE A 299 -21.86 -3.45 -14.26
N GLY A 300 -22.38 -4.53 -14.83
CA GLY A 300 -22.08 -4.96 -16.19
C GLY A 300 -21.26 -6.24 -16.26
N SER A 301 -21.21 -6.83 -17.45
CA SER A 301 -20.61 -8.17 -17.67
C SER A 301 -19.14 -8.27 -17.23
N GLN A 302 -18.37 -7.17 -17.32
CA GLN A 302 -16.99 -7.14 -16.85
C GLN A 302 -16.92 -7.25 -15.34
N SER A 303 -17.75 -6.47 -14.62
CA SER A 303 -17.81 -6.51 -13.16
C SER A 303 -18.25 -7.88 -12.62
N GLU A 304 -19.14 -8.56 -13.34
CA GLU A 304 -19.52 -9.94 -12.98
C GLU A 304 -18.34 -10.91 -13.16
N ARG A 305 -17.58 -10.80 -14.26
CA ARG A 305 -16.37 -11.62 -14.49
C ARG A 305 -15.26 -11.36 -13.48
N GLU A 306 -15.15 -10.12 -12.99
CA GLU A 306 -14.20 -9.71 -11.97
C GLU A 306 -14.66 -10.07 -10.55
N ALA A 307 -15.82 -10.73 -10.41
CA ALA A 307 -16.41 -11.08 -9.11
C ALA A 307 -16.56 -9.90 -8.15
N THR A 308 -16.98 -8.74 -8.67
CA THR A 308 -17.10 -7.48 -7.91
C THR A 308 -17.90 -7.66 -6.62
N ILE A 309 -19.01 -8.41 -6.66
CA ILE A 309 -19.82 -8.67 -5.47
C ILE A 309 -19.05 -9.44 -4.38
N ARG A 310 -18.17 -10.39 -4.76
CA ARG A 310 -17.34 -11.15 -3.81
C ARG A 310 -16.33 -10.24 -3.14
N HIS A 311 -15.63 -9.43 -3.91
CA HIS A 311 -14.62 -8.48 -3.39
C HIS A 311 -15.26 -7.41 -2.53
N GLY A 312 -16.43 -6.88 -2.96
CA GLY A 312 -17.20 -5.92 -2.19
C GLY A 312 -17.73 -6.47 -0.86
N ALA A 313 -18.25 -7.70 -0.87
CA ALA A 313 -18.68 -8.36 0.37
C ALA A 313 -17.49 -8.56 1.34
N ASN A 314 -16.31 -8.92 0.83
CA ASN A 314 -15.11 -9.02 1.65
C ASN A 314 -14.71 -7.66 2.27
N ALA A 315 -14.81 -6.56 1.52
CA ALA A 315 -14.56 -5.22 2.05
C ALA A 315 -15.56 -4.84 3.14
N ALA A 316 -16.85 -5.14 2.93
CA ALA A 316 -17.90 -4.90 3.93
C ALA A 316 -17.70 -5.73 5.21
N LEU A 317 -17.31 -7.00 5.07
CA LEU A 317 -16.98 -7.85 6.22
C LEU A 317 -15.74 -7.35 6.96
N THR A 318 -14.72 -6.86 6.23
CA THR A 318 -13.55 -6.27 6.85
C THR A 318 -13.94 -5.04 7.66
N SER A 319 -14.71 -4.10 7.09
CA SER A 319 -15.13 -2.89 7.83
C SER A 319 -15.91 -3.23 9.10
N ALA A 320 -16.77 -4.25 9.03
CA ALA A 320 -17.59 -4.69 10.19
C ALA A 320 -16.78 -5.33 11.33
N LEU A 321 -15.54 -5.74 11.08
CA LEU A 321 -14.65 -6.37 12.05
C LEU A 321 -13.59 -5.44 12.64
N LEU A 322 -13.53 -4.18 12.18
CA LEU A 322 -12.55 -3.21 12.68
C LEU A 322 -12.92 -2.73 14.08
N ASN A 323 -11.90 -2.37 14.84
CA ASN A 323 -12.02 -1.81 16.19
C ASN A 323 -11.57 -0.35 16.29
N VAL A 324 -10.99 0.20 15.21
CA VAL A 324 -10.55 1.60 15.20
C VAL A 324 -11.74 2.56 15.15
N PRO A 325 -11.63 3.75 15.77
CA PRO A 325 -12.66 4.77 15.68
C PRO A 325 -12.96 5.12 14.22
N TRP A 326 -14.25 5.34 13.91
CA TRP A 326 -14.70 5.59 12.54
C TRP A 326 -15.67 6.78 12.48
N ALA A 327 -15.45 7.67 11.53
CA ALA A 327 -16.38 8.74 11.19
C ALA A 327 -16.68 8.72 9.69
N SER A 328 -17.95 8.82 9.32
CA SER A 328 -18.39 8.84 7.92
C SER A 328 -19.20 10.09 7.63
N VAL A 329 -18.81 10.80 6.58
CA VAL A 329 -19.52 11.96 6.07
C VAL A 329 -20.18 11.58 4.74
N MET A 330 -21.49 11.49 4.73
CA MET A 330 -22.26 11.30 3.50
C MET A 330 -22.24 12.59 2.69
N VAL A 331 -21.40 12.64 1.66
CA VAL A 331 -21.20 13.83 0.85
C VAL A 331 -22.34 14.01 -0.17
N ARG A 332 -22.71 12.94 -0.89
CA ARG A 332 -23.79 13.04 -1.88
C ARG A 332 -24.61 11.76 -2.04
N LYS A 333 -23.98 10.65 -2.38
CA LYS A 333 -24.64 9.35 -2.61
C LYS A 333 -24.18 8.34 -1.58
N SER A 334 -25.11 7.48 -1.17
CA SER A 334 -24.81 6.33 -0.32
C SER A 334 -25.85 5.26 -0.64
N PHE A 335 -25.59 4.47 -1.70
CA PHE A 335 -26.59 3.56 -2.26
C PHE A 335 -26.10 2.12 -2.38
N GLY A 336 -27.06 1.22 -2.35
CA GLY A 336 -26.84 -0.22 -2.54
C GLY A 336 -26.04 -0.86 -1.41
N VAL A 337 -25.63 -2.11 -1.62
CA VAL A 337 -24.86 -2.87 -0.62
C VAL A 337 -23.42 -2.35 -0.49
N ALA A 338 -22.86 -1.75 -1.55
CA ALA A 338 -21.49 -1.24 -1.52
C ALA A 338 -21.27 -0.18 -0.42
N GLN A 339 -22.31 0.63 -0.12
CA GLN A 339 -22.19 1.64 0.94
C GLN A 339 -21.85 1.05 2.32
N VAL A 340 -22.23 -0.20 2.60
CA VAL A 340 -22.01 -0.83 3.91
C VAL A 340 -20.54 -0.82 4.30
N ALA A 341 -19.64 -0.98 3.34
CA ALA A 341 -18.21 -0.95 3.59
C ALA A 341 -17.67 0.41 4.08
N HIS A 342 -18.43 1.50 3.87
CA HIS A 342 -18.02 2.86 4.25
C HIS A 342 -18.38 3.23 5.70
N TYR A 343 -19.04 2.34 6.41
CA TYR A 343 -19.48 2.55 7.78
C TYR A 343 -18.93 1.42 8.66
N GLY A 344 -17.92 1.73 9.45
CA GLY A 344 -17.38 0.79 10.45
C GLY A 344 -18.34 0.60 11.61
N PRO A 345 -18.05 -0.33 12.53
CA PRO A 345 -18.82 -0.50 13.77
C PRO A 345 -18.86 0.82 14.54
N ASP A 346 -20.05 1.19 15.03
CA ASP A 346 -20.27 2.40 15.84
C ASP A 346 -19.77 3.70 15.17
N ALA A 347 -19.78 3.75 13.83
CA ALA A 347 -19.34 4.91 13.08
C ALA A 347 -20.13 6.16 13.46
N TYR A 348 -19.41 7.27 13.71
CA TYR A 348 -20.03 8.58 13.81
C TYR A 348 -20.42 9.06 12.42
N VAL A 349 -21.73 9.25 12.17
CA VAL A 349 -22.24 9.54 10.82
C VAL A 349 -22.73 10.97 10.73
N LEU A 350 -22.24 11.70 9.74
CA LEU A 350 -22.65 13.04 9.36
C LEU A 350 -23.20 13.03 7.93
N ALA A 351 -24.10 13.94 7.64
CA ALA A 351 -24.57 14.21 6.28
C ALA A 351 -24.13 15.62 5.85
N TRP A 352 -23.73 15.74 4.60
CA TRP A 352 -23.49 17.05 3.97
C TRP A 352 -24.84 17.76 3.79
N PRO A 353 -24.91 19.06 4.04
CA PRO A 353 -26.16 19.83 3.93
C PRO A 353 -26.67 19.96 2.49
#